data_b9c285da89afbafbaacb69fa205b6e89
#
_entry.id   b9c285da89afbafbaacb69fa205b6e89
#
_cell.length_a   1.000
_cell.length_b   1.000
_cell.length_c   1.000
_cell.angle_alpha   90.00
_cell.angle_beta   90.00
_cell.angle_gamma   90.00
#
_symmetry.space_group_name_H-M   'P 1'
#
loop_
_entity.id
_entity.type
_entity.pdbx_description
1 polymer ?
#
loop_
_entity_poly.entity_id
_entity_poly.type
_entity_poly.pdbx_seq_one_letter_code
_entity_poly.pdbx_strand_id
1 'polypeptide(L)'
;MGVRGVRLSLENKDIFYSQVRSILESECIDRLKVMFPMVSTIEDFLDAKNYVNEIAEELDLKTPPLGIMVETPSSALMSDQFAEVVDFISIGTNDLTQYIMAADRGNSNLSKYQNPLHPAVLRAISGVINNCKKNKIEVSVCGEMASDPMSALALYILGLRTFSMSPSAAPFVFEILDNNHQSIPEQFEDKMLSALNAEEVTLLIEENIL
;
A
#
# COMPACT_ATOMS: atom_id res chain seq x y z
N MET A 1 1.10 -19.60 -0.71
CA MET A 1 1.68 -18.30 -1.07
C MET A 1 2.65 -18.43 -2.23
N GLY A 2 3.80 -18.99 -2.15
CA GLY A 2 4.61 -19.40 -3.30
C GLY A 2 5.32 -18.27 -4.07
N VAL A 3 5.78 -18.61 -5.28
CA VAL A 3 6.57 -17.74 -6.16
C VAL A 3 5.62 -16.86 -6.99
N ARG A 4 5.57 -15.56 -6.64
CA ARG A 4 4.76 -14.53 -7.33
C ARG A 4 5.40 -13.14 -7.11
N GLY A 5 4.96 -12.14 -7.88
CA GLY A 5 5.46 -10.77 -7.76
C GLY A 5 6.97 -10.69 -7.99
N VAL A 6 7.68 -9.91 -7.17
CA VAL A 6 9.13 -9.73 -7.29
C VAL A 6 9.91 -11.04 -7.27
N ARG A 7 9.48 -12.03 -6.49
CA ARG A 7 10.12 -13.35 -6.42
C ARG A 7 10.11 -14.05 -7.78
N LEU A 8 8.96 -14.02 -8.47
CA LEU A 8 8.84 -14.59 -9.82
C LEU A 8 9.71 -13.84 -10.82
N SER A 9 9.77 -12.53 -10.72
CA SER A 9 10.60 -11.68 -11.59
C SER A 9 12.08 -11.99 -11.42
N LEU A 10 12.56 -12.12 -10.18
CA LEU A 10 13.96 -12.42 -9.89
C LEU A 10 14.39 -13.85 -10.30
N GLU A 11 13.46 -14.82 -10.24
CA GLU A 11 13.72 -16.18 -10.72
C GLU A 11 13.67 -16.28 -12.26
N ASN A 12 12.92 -15.39 -12.95
CA ASN A 12 12.73 -15.43 -14.41
C ASN A 12 13.27 -14.14 -15.06
N LYS A 13 14.58 -13.99 -15.02
CA LYS A 13 15.27 -12.77 -15.46
C LYS A 13 14.98 -12.37 -16.90
N ASP A 14 14.76 -13.31 -17.83
CA ASP A 14 14.44 -12.99 -19.23
C ASP A 14 13.09 -12.28 -19.37
N ILE A 15 12.08 -12.71 -18.59
CA ILE A 15 10.77 -12.06 -18.54
C ILE A 15 10.90 -10.70 -17.87
N PHE A 16 11.63 -10.63 -16.77
CA PHE A 16 11.85 -9.39 -16.03
C PHE A 16 12.60 -8.37 -16.89
N TYR A 17 13.66 -8.78 -17.59
CA TYR A 17 14.39 -7.94 -18.55
C TYR A 17 13.45 -7.33 -19.60
N SER A 18 12.65 -8.18 -20.25
CA SER A 18 11.73 -7.73 -21.31
C SER A 18 10.70 -6.71 -20.79
N GLN A 19 10.19 -6.92 -19.57
CA GLN A 19 9.25 -6.03 -18.91
C GLN A 19 9.91 -4.69 -18.55
N VAL A 20 11.07 -4.73 -17.89
CA VAL A 20 11.82 -3.54 -17.48
C VAL A 20 12.24 -2.72 -18.70
N ARG A 21 12.78 -3.37 -19.72
CA ARG A 21 13.15 -2.72 -20.97
C ARG A 21 11.97 -1.97 -21.59
N SER A 22 10.80 -2.62 -21.68
CA SER A 22 9.60 -1.96 -22.24
C SER A 22 9.15 -0.75 -21.44
N ILE A 23 9.34 -0.76 -20.11
CA ILE A 23 9.06 0.39 -19.24
C ILE A 23 10.08 1.51 -19.49
N LEU A 24 11.37 1.18 -19.52
CA LEU A 24 12.45 2.16 -19.70
C LEU A 24 12.41 2.84 -21.07
N GLU A 25 12.05 2.10 -22.13
CA GLU A 25 11.89 2.62 -23.49
C GLU A 25 10.57 3.41 -23.70
N SER A 26 9.74 3.55 -22.65
CA SER A 26 8.47 4.29 -22.75
C SER A 26 8.69 5.79 -22.95
N GLU A 27 7.99 6.40 -23.90
CA GLU A 27 7.96 7.86 -24.11
C GLU A 27 7.49 8.65 -22.88
N CYS A 28 6.85 7.98 -21.93
CA CYS A 28 6.31 8.56 -20.70
C CYS A 28 7.22 8.37 -19.48
N ILE A 29 8.46 7.89 -19.66
CA ILE A 29 9.35 7.47 -18.55
C ILE A 29 9.51 8.54 -17.46
N ASP A 30 9.59 9.81 -17.82
CA ASP A 30 9.73 10.92 -16.87
C ASP A 30 8.50 11.13 -15.96
N ARG A 31 7.38 10.49 -16.28
CA ARG A 31 6.12 10.54 -15.52
C ARG A 31 5.79 9.23 -14.84
N LEU A 32 6.63 8.21 -15.01
CA LEU A 32 6.42 6.88 -14.45
C LEU A 32 7.12 6.73 -13.10
N LYS A 33 6.52 5.94 -12.24
CA LYS A 33 7.11 5.35 -11.05
C LYS A 33 6.91 3.85 -11.14
N VAL A 34 7.90 3.07 -10.76
CA VAL A 34 7.84 1.60 -10.82
C VAL A 34 7.88 1.04 -9.41
N MET A 35 6.94 0.17 -9.07
CA MET A 35 6.93 -0.51 -7.78
C MET A 35 6.94 -2.03 -7.93
N PHE A 36 7.62 -2.68 -6.99
CA PHE A 36 7.69 -4.12 -6.93
C PHE A 36 6.66 -4.68 -5.96
N PRO A 37 5.80 -5.61 -6.40
CA PRO A 37 4.82 -6.28 -5.54
C PRO A 37 5.44 -7.45 -4.79
N MET A 38 4.82 -7.87 -3.68
CA MET A 38 5.20 -9.04 -2.87
C MET A 38 6.61 -8.99 -2.29
N VAL A 39 7.14 -7.81 -2.08
CA VAL A 39 8.42 -7.60 -1.39
C VAL A 39 8.25 -8.00 0.07
N SER A 40 9.15 -8.84 0.57
CA SER A 40 9.12 -9.34 1.94
C SER A 40 10.40 -9.03 2.73
N THR A 41 11.52 -8.86 2.03
CA THR A 41 12.81 -8.51 2.62
C THR A 41 13.44 -7.32 1.89
N ILE A 42 14.40 -6.66 2.53
CA ILE A 42 15.14 -5.55 1.92
C ILE A 42 15.94 -6.05 0.70
N GLU A 43 16.46 -7.26 0.79
CA GLU A 43 17.21 -7.92 -0.29
C GLU A 43 16.34 -8.11 -1.54
N ASP A 44 15.08 -8.54 -1.39
CA ASP A 44 14.13 -8.66 -2.53
C ASP A 44 14.05 -7.35 -3.33
N PHE A 45 13.99 -6.21 -2.61
CA PHE A 45 13.93 -4.90 -3.25
C PHE A 45 15.28 -4.50 -3.86
N LEU A 46 16.37 -4.66 -3.12
CA LEU A 46 17.70 -4.26 -3.60
C LEU A 46 18.13 -5.06 -4.83
N ASP A 47 17.85 -6.36 -4.86
CA ASP A 47 18.15 -7.22 -6.01
C ASP A 47 17.34 -6.79 -7.24
N ALA A 48 16.05 -6.47 -7.06
CA ALA A 48 15.22 -5.97 -8.15
C ALA A 48 15.67 -4.58 -8.63
N LYS A 49 16.01 -3.68 -7.70
CA LYS A 49 16.52 -2.32 -8.02
C LYS A 49 17.84 -2.39 -8.77
N ASN A 50 18.77 -3.22 -8.32
CA ASN A 50 20.07 -3.40 -8.97
C ASN A 50 19.88 -3.92 -10.40
N TYR A 51 19.00 -4.90 -10.59
CA TYR A 51 18.73 -5.44 -11.92
C TYR A 51 18.09 -4.41 -12.88
N VAL A 52 17.17 -3.56 -12.38
CA VAL A 52 16.62 -2.45 -13.17
C VAL A 52 17.71 -1.46 -13.55
N ASN A 53 18.62 -1.12 -12.62
CA ASN A 53 19.73 -0.21 -12.89
C ASN A 53 20.72 -0.78 -13.92
N GLU A 54 21.06 -2.07 -13.83
CA GLU A 54 21.90 -2.75 -14.83
C GLU A 54 21.30 -2.65 -16.24
N ILE A 55 19.98 -2.88 -16.39
CA ILE A 55 19.30 -2.76 -17.67
C ILE A 55 19.27 -1.30 -18.17
N ALA A 56 19.04 -0.35 -17.28
CA ALA A 56 19.04 1.06 -17.62
C ALA A 56 20.43 1.53 -18.12
N GLU A 57 21.49 1.09 -17.46
CA GLU A 57 22.88 1.34 -17.90
C GLU A 57 23.19 0.69 -19.25
N GLU A 58 22.78 -0.55 -19.47
CA GLU A 58 22.95 -1.25 -20.76
C GLU A 58 22.29 -0.50 -21.91
N LEU A 59 21.11 0.10 -21.65
CA LEU A 59 20.32 0.82 -22.66
C LEU A 59 20.66 2.31 -22.77
N ASP A 60 21.57 2.83 -21.96
CA ASP A 60 21.86 4.27 -21.79
C ASP A 60 20.59 5.10 -21.49
N LEU A 61 19.74 4.57 -20.60
CA LEU A 61 18.47 5.15 -20.17
C LEU A 61 18.46 5.47 -18.68
N LYS A 62 17.58 6.41 -18.29
CA LYS A 62 17.42 6.81 -16.89
C LYS A 62 16.48 5.86 -16.16
N THR A 63 16.88 5.42 -14.96
CA THR A 63 16.00 4.70 -14.03
C THR A 63 14.92 5.64 -13.47
N PRO A 64 13.64 5.28 -13.55
CA PRO A 64 12.56 6.02 -12.90
C PRO A 64 12.60 5.79 -11.38
N PRO A 65 11.84 6.58 -10.59
CA PRO A 65 11.67 6.30 -9.17
C PRO A 65 11.17 4.87 -8.91
N LEU A 66 11.86 4.16 -7.99
CA LEU A 66 11.57 2.77 -7.66
C LEU A 66 11.01 2.65 -6.24
N GLY A 67 9.90 1.96 -6.10
CA GLY A 67 9.22 1.76 -4.83
C GLY A 67 8.79 0.32 -4.59
N ILE A 68 8.11 0.11 -3.48
CA ILE A 68 7.54 -1.19 -3.13
C ILE A 68 6.03 -1.10 -2.89
N MET A 69 5.35 -2.22 -3.10
CA MET A 69 4.04 -2.45 -2.55
C MET A 69 4.19 -3.09 -1.16
N VAL A 70 3.75 -2.36 -0.13
CA VAL A 70 3.66 -2.91 1.22
C VAL A 70 2.35 -3.68 1.32
N GLU A 71 2.46 -4.99 1.17
CA GLU A 71 1.31 -5.91 1.15
C GLU A 71 1.61 -7.22 1.90
N THR A 72 2.81 -7.34 2.46
CA THR A 72 3.18 -8.44 3.37
C THR A 72 3.35 -7.91 4.80
N PRO A 73 3.04 -8.70 5.84
CA PRO A 73 3.28 -8.29 7.22
C PRO A 73 4.75 -7.93 7.50
N SER A 74 5.70 -8.64 6.86
CA SER A 74 7.14 -8.35 7.01
C SER A 74 7.49 -6.96 6.48
N SER A 75 7.04 -6.59 5.28
CA SER A 75 7.30 -5.25 4.73
C SER A 75 6.62 -4.14 5.53
N ALA A 76 5.44 -4.40 6.10
CA ALA A 76 4.77 -3.44 6.98
C ALA A 76 5.55 -3.23 8.30
N LEU A 77 6.02 -4.30 8.93
CA LEU A 77 6.80 -4.24 10.17
C LEU A 77 8.18 -3.59 9.99
N MET A 78 8.80 -3.75 8.82
CA MET A 78 10.11 -3.18 8.48
C MET A 78 10.01 -1.92 7.62
N SER A 79 8.86 -1.26 7.60
CA SER A 79 8.61 -0.08 6.75
C SER A 79 9.51 1.12 7.06
N ASP A 80 10.06 1.22 8.26
CA ASP A 80 11.08 2.21 8.62
C ASP A 80 12.38 1.99 7.82
N GLN A 81 12.85 0.76 7.73
CA GLN A 81 14.05 0.41 6.98
C GLN A 81 13.82 0.47 5.46
N PHE A 82 12.65 0.06 4.98
CA PHE A 82 12.28 0.24 3.58
C PHE A 82 12.25 1.73 3.19
N ALA A 83 11.73 2.59 4.04
CA ALA A 83 11.68 4.03 3.79
C ALA A 83 13.06 4.70 3.63
N GLU A 84 14.15 4.03 4.01
CA GLU A 84 15.52 4.53 3.81
C GLU A 84 16.08 4.19 2.41
N VAL A 85 15.50 3.21 1.71
CA VAL A 85 16.07 2.66 0.47
C VAL A 85 15.19 2.79 -0.76
N VAL A 86 13.88 3.09 -0.57
CA VAL A 86 12.89 3.27 -1.65
C VAL A 86 12.62 4.75 -1.95
N ASP A 87 12.12 5.04 -3.14
CA ASP A 87 11.70 6.40 -3.50
C ASP A 87 10.24 6.70 -3.08
N PHE A 88 9.41 5.67 -2.96
CA PHE A 88 8.00 5.76 -2.52
C PHE A 88 7.46 4.41 -2.06
N ILE A 89 6.32 4.43 -1.37
CA ILE A 89 5.59 3.25 -0.93
C ILE A 89 4.14 3.32 -1.39
N SER A 90 3.59 2.18 -1.84
CA SER A 90 2.14 2.01 -2.02
C SER A 90 1.65 0.86 -1.14
N ILE A 91 0.59 1.08 -0.35
CA ILE A 91 0.04 0.07 0.54
C ILE A 91 -0.98 -0.77 -0.24
N GLY A 92 -0.71 -2.06 -0.42
CA GLY A 92 -1.59 -3.03 -1.06
C GLY A 92 -2.53 -3.67 -0.04
N THR A 93 -3.67 -3.02 0.23
CA THR A 93 -4.54 -3.36 1.37
C THR A 93 -5.18 -4.74 1.27
N ASN A 94 -5.43 -5.25 0.06
CA ASN A 94 -6.11 -6.53 -0.13
C ASN A 94 -5.23 -7.71 0.36
N ASP A 95 -3.99 -7.78 -0.14
CA ASP A 95 -3.04 -8.83 0.26
C ASP A 95 -2.55 -8.60 1.70
N LEU A 96 -2.34 -7.34 2.12
CA LEU A 96 -1.97 -7.03 3.50
C LEU A 96 -3.02 -7.53 4.50
N THR A 97 -4.31 -7.26 4.24
CA THR A 97 -5.42 -7.76 5.08
C THR A 97 -5.42 -9.28 5.10
N GLN A 98 -5.35 -9.92 3.92
CA GLN A 98 -5.33 -11.38 3.80
C GLN A 98 -4.23 -12.01 4.65
N TYR A 99 -3.03 -11.45 4.62
CA TYR A 99 -1.88 -12.05 5.31
C TYR A 99 -1.83 -11.71 6.80
N ILE A 100 -2.24 -10.53 7.21
CA ILE A 100 -2.35 -10.19 8.64
C ILE A 100 -3.43 -11.04 9.31
N MET A 101 -4.57 -11.19 8.66
CA MET A 101 -5.70 -11.93 9.20
C MET A 101 -5.63 -13.45 8.93
N ALA A 102 -4.61 -13.91 8.19
CA ALA A 102 -4.43 -15.30 7.76
C ALA A 102 -5.71 -15.89 7.10
N ALA A 103 -6.40 -15.08 6.30
CA ALA A 103 -7.68 -15.41 5.70
C ALA A 103 -7.62 -15.21 4.19
N ASP A 104 -7.71 -16.31 3.43
CA ASP A 104 -7.76 -16.27 1.97
C ASP A 104 -9.04 -15.54 1.51
N ARG A 105 -8.85 -14.42 0.78
CA ARG A 105 -9.95 -13.61 0.25
C ARG A 105 -10.85 -14.34 -0.74
N GLY A 106 -10.36 -15.42 -1.38
CA GLY A 106 -11.13 -16.29 -2.25
C GLY A 106 -12.07 -17.24 -1.51
N ASN A 107 -11.96 -17.35 -0.18
CA ASN A 107 -12.74 -18.27 0.64
C ASN A 107 -13.87 -17.55 1.36
N SER A 108 -15.10 -17.67 0.87
CA SER A 108 -16.30 -17.05 1.46
C SER A 108 -16.60 -17.49 2.90
N ASN A 109 -16.11 -18.65 3.33
CA ASN A 109 -16.28 -19.11 4.72
C ASN A 109 -15.44 -18.31 5.73
N LEU A 110 -14.47 -17.51 5.22
CA LEU A 110 -13.60 -16.67 6.04
C LEU A 110 -13.98 -15.18 5.99
N SER A 111 -15.15 -14.82 5.44
CA SER A 111 -15.58 -13.43 5.23
C SER A 111 -15.48 -12.55 6.49
N LYS A 112 -15.77 -13.11 7.68
CA LYS A 112 -15.66 -12.38 8.95
C LYS A 112 -14.22 -11.93 9.29
N TYR A 113 -13.21 -12.54 8.69
CA TYR A 113 -11.80 -12.19 8.88
C TYR A 113 -11.25 -11.28 7.77
N GLN A 114 -12.04 -11.02 6.74
CA GLN A 114 -11.61 -10.26 5.57
C GLN A 114 -11.91 -8.76 5.66
N ASN A 115 -12.46 -8.29 6.79
CA ASN A 115 -12.77 -6.88 6.97
C ASN A 115 -11.46 -6.07 7.18
N PRO A 116 -11.12 -5.16 6.25
CA PRO A 116 -9.87 -4.41 6.31
C PRO A 116 -9.87 -3.32 7.40
N LEU A 117 -11.03 -2.99 7.97
CA LEU A 117 -11.13 -2.08 9.12
C LEU A 117 -10.74 -2.77 10.45
N HIS A 118 -10.30 -4.03 10.42
CA HIS A 118 -9.85 -4.69 11.63
C HIS A 118 -8.63 -3.96 12.22
N PRO A 119 -8.61 -3.67 13.55
CA PRO A 119 -7.56 -2.86 14.18
C PRO A 119 -6.14 -3.38 13.94
N ALA A 120 -5.95 -4.71 13.79
CA ALA A 120 -4.64 -5.26 13.45
C ALA A 120 -4.13 -4.78 12.09
N VAL A 121 -5.02 -4.65 11.10
CA VAL A 121 -4.70 -4.14 9.76
C VAL A 121 -4.44 -2.64 9.83
N LEU A 122 -5.31 -1.88 10.50
CA LEU A 122 -5.17 -0.44 10.65
C LEU A 122 -3.90 -0.05 11.40
N ARG A 123 -3.50 -0.80 12.43
CA ARG A 123 -2.23 -0.58 13.15
C ARG A 123 -1.02 -0.80 12.25
N ALA A 124 -1.03 -1.83 11.42
CA ALA A 124 0.04 -2.05 10.46
C ALA A 124 0.14 -0.90 9.44
N ILE A 125 -1.01 -0.44 8.92
CA ILE A 125 -1.09 0.69 7.99
C ILE A 125 -0.62 1.99 8.65
N SER A 126 -1.08 2.29 9.87
CA SER A 126 -0.64 3.47 10.64
C SER A 126 0.87 3.47 10.85
N GLY A 127 1.45 2.31 11.20
CA GLY A 127 2.90 2.16 11.32
C GLY A 127 3.65 2.53 10.03
N VAL A 128 3.17 2.04 8.89
CA VAL A 128 3.76 2.36 7.57
C VAL A 128 3.66 3.86 7.27
N ILE A 129 2.49 4.47 7.46
CA ILE A 129 2.26 5.90 7.22
C ILE A 129 3.20 6.75 8.08
N ASN A 130 3.31 6.41 9.38
CA ASN A 130 4.15 7.15 10.32
C ASN A 130 5.64 7.02 9.98
N ASN A 131 6.11 5.84 9.58
CA ASN A 131 7.48 5.63 9.14
C ASN A 131 7.80 6.39 7.84
N CYS A 132 6.89 6.38 6.87
CA CYS A 132 7.02 7.18 5.65
C CYS A 132 7.06 8.68 5.93
N LYS A 133 6.18 9.18 6.80
CA LYS A 133 6.14 10.58 7.22
C LYS A 133 7.45 11.01 7.88
N LYS A 134 7.98 10.20 8.80
CA LYS A 134 9.25 10.44 9.49
C LYS A 134 10.43 10.54 8.50
N ASN A 135 10.46 9.68 7.50
CA ASN A 135 11.51 9.64 6.48
C ASN A 135 11.22 10.52 5.26
N LYS A 136 10.09 11.25 5.23
CA LYS A 136 9.64 12.10 4.12
C LYS A 136 9.50 11.35 2.79
N ILE A 137 9.09 10.10 2.85
CA ILE A 137 8.81 9.26 1.70
C ILE A 137 7.32 9.38 1.36
N GLU A 138 7.03 9.48 0.06
CA GLU A 138 5.66 9.46 -0.43
C GLU A 138 4.99 8.12 -0.14
N VAL A 139 3.79 8.15 0.44
CA VAL A 139 2.97 6.97 0.69
C VAL A 139 1.59 7.12 0.07
N SER A 140 1.16 6.08 -0.64
CA SER A 140 -0.17 5.96 -1.23
C SER A 140 -0.83 4.66 -0.81
N VAL A 141 -2.11 4.53 -1.08
CA VAL A 141 -2.86 3.29 -0.94
C VAL A 141 -3.42 2.84 -2.29
N CYS A 142 -3.46 1.55 -2.52
CA CYS A 142 -4.23 0.90 -3.56
C CYS A 142 -5.02 -0.28 -2.98
N GLY A 143 -5.88 -0.88 -3.79
CA GLY A 143 -6.78 -1.93 -3.34
C GLY A 143 -8.18 -1.41 -3.00
N GLU A 144 -9.00 -2.29 -2.45
CA GLU A 144 -10.43 -2.01 -2.25
C GLU A 144 -10.68 -0.92 -1.20
N MET A 145 -9.85 -0.83 -0.16
CA MET A 145 -9.96 0.23 0.86
C MET A 145 -9.86 1.64 0.26
N ALA A 146 -9.12 1.83 -0.82
CA ALA A 146 -9.03 3.13 -1.49
C ALA A 146 -10.34 3.53 -2.18
N SER A 147 -11.17 2.56 -2.55
CA SER A 147 -12.41 2.74 -3.31
C SER A 147 -13.68 2.67 -2.45
N ASP A 148 -13.57 2.19 -1.21
CA ASP A 148 -14.67 2.15 -0.25
C ASP A 148 -14.66 3.42 0.61
N PRO A 149 -15.75 4.23 0.62
CA PRO A 149 -15.77 5.51 1.31
C PRO A 149 -15.45 5.43 2.81
N MET A 150 -15.99 4.42 3.52
CA MET A 150 -15.74 4.23 4.95
C MET A 150 -14.28 3.89 5.22
N SER A 151 -13.72 2.97 4.46
CA SER A 151 -12.31 2.58 4.55
C SER A 151 -11.37 3.74 4.18
N ALA A 152 -11.72 4.51 3.15
CA ALA A 152 -10.96 5.70 2.75
C ALA A 152 -10.95 6.77 3.85
N LEU A 153 -12.08 6.98 4.54
CA LEU A 153 -12.16 7.88 5.69
C LEU A 153 -11.28 7.37 6.85
N ALA A 154 -11.31 6.07 7.16
CA ALA A 154 -10.42 5.48 8.15
C ALA A 154 -8.94 5.70 7.80
N LEU A 155 -8.55 5.48 6.54
CA LEU A 155 -7.19 5.73 6.07
C LEU A 155 -6.80 7.22 6.13
N TYR A 156 -7.75 8.12 5.84
CA TYR A 156 -7.55 9.56 5.96
C TYR A 156 -7.31 9.97 7.42
N ILE A 157 -8.03 9.38 8.37
CA ILE A 157 -7.83 9.56 9.82
C ILE A 157 -6.41 9.14 10.23
N LEU A 158 -5.90 8.02 9.69
CA LEU A 158 -4.52 7.55 9.90
C LEU A 158 -3.44 8.46 9.24
N GLY A 159 -3.85 9.52 8.57
CA GLY A 159 -2.92 10.48 7.97
C GLY A 159 -2.58 10.25 6.49
N LEU A 160 -3.22 9.29 5.82
CA LEU A 160 -3.04 9.07 4.38
C LEU A 160 -3.68 10.19 3.56
N ARG A 161 -3.06 10.57 2.44
CA ARG A 161 -3.53 11.66 1.58
C ARG A 161 -3.54 11.32 0.08
N THR A 162 -2.97 10.19 -0.31
CA THR A 162 -2.87 9.75 -1.71
C THR A 162 -3.56 8.41 -1.89
N PHE A 163 -4.62 8.39 -2.72
CA PHE A 163 -5.47 7.24 -2.96
C PHE A 163 -5.45 6.88 -4.44
N SER A 164 -5.15 5.61 -4.76
CA SER A 164 -5.27 5.05 -6.10
C SER A 164 -6.52 4.19 -6.19
N MET A 165 -7.49 4.62 -6.99
CA MET A 165 -8.80 3.98 -7.09
C MET A 165 -9.37 4.05 -8.50
N SER A 166 -10.46 3.31 -8.74
CA SER A 166 -11.19 3.43 -10.00
C SER A 166 -11.84 4.83 -10.13
N PRO A 167 -11.93 5.41 -11.35
CA PRO A 167 -12.58 6.69 -11.55
C PRO A 167 -14.04 6.74 -11.07
N SER A 168 -14.73 5.60 -11.09
CA SER A 168 -16.12 5.48 -10.62
C SER A 168 -16.27 5.61 -9.10
N ALA A 169 -15.25 5.25 -8.33
CA ALA A 169 -15.25 5.36 -6.87
C ALA A 169 -14.89 6.79 -6.38
N ALA A 170 -14.09 7.50 -7.16
CA ALA A 170 -13.54 8.80 -6.75
C ALA A 170 -14.58 9.83 -6.27
N PRO A 171 -15.75 10.02 -6.92
CA PRO A 171 -16.73 10.98 -6.44
C PRO A 171 -17.25 10.67 -5.03
N PHE A 172 -17.51 9.40 -4.73
CA PHE A 172 -18.04 8.97 -3.42
C PHE A 172 -17.01 9.10 -2.32
N VAL A 173 -15.75 8.75 -2.61
CA VAL A 173 -14.63 8.92 -1.67
C VAL A 173 -14.37 10.41 -1.44
N PHE A 174 -14.37 11.22 -2.49
CA PHE A 174 -14.21 12.67 -2.35
C PHE A 174 -15.31 13.28 -1.49
N GLU A 175 -16.58 12.93 -1.73
CA GLU A 175 -17.72 13.44 -0.98
C GLU A 175 -17.62 13.15 0.53
N ILE A 176 -17.30 11.91 0.91
CA ILE A 176 -17.17 11.56 2.34
C ILE A 176 -15.99 12.29 3.00
N LEU A 177 -14.87 12.43 2.29
CA LEU A 177 -13.70 13.12 2.84
C LEU A 177 -13.94 14.64 2.95
N ASP A 178 -14.52 15.26 1.92
CA ASP A 178 -14.78 16.70 1.90
C ASP A 178 -15.77 17.12 2.98
N ASN A 179 -16.83 16.33 3.17
CA ASN A 179 -17.85 16.60 4.17
C ASN A 179 -17.36 16.40 5.62
N ASN A 180 -16.38 15.53 5.85
CA ASN A 180 -16.07 15.08 7.21
C ASN A 180 -14.66 15.40 7.70
N HIS A 181 -13.73 15.88 6.84
CA HIS A 181 -12.34 16.10 7.24
C HIS A 181 -12.16 17.10 8.39
N GLN A 182 -13.08 18.05 8.58
CA GLN A 182 -13.06 19.04 9.68
C GLN A 182 -13.72 18.52 10.97
N SER A 183 -14.50 17.44 10.88
CA SER A 183 -15.24 16.86 12.01
C SER A 183 -14.45 15.83 12.79
N ILE A 184 -13.24 15.46 12.32
CA ILE A 184 -12.42 14.44 12.95
C ILE A 184 -11.92 14.94 14.31
N PRO A 185 -12.33 14.30 15.44
CA PRO A 185 -11.90 14.72 16.76
C PRO A 185 -10.40 14.52 16.97
N GLU A 186 -9.80 15.34 17.84
CA GLU A 186 -8.43 15.08 18.31
C GLU A 186 -8.33 13.70 18.96
N GLN A 187 -7.22 12.99 18.72
CA GLN A 187 -6.95 11.65 19.25
C GLN A 187 -7.95 10.55 18.78
N PHE A 188 -8.72 10.82 17.70
CA PHE A 188 -9.65 9.82 17.17
C PHE A 188 -8.92 8.60 16.57
N GLU A 189 -7.73 8.80 16.00
CA GLU A 189 -6.85 7.74 15.56
C GLU A 189 -6.59 6.73 16.68
N ASP A 190 -6.22 7.20 17.87
CA ASP A 190 -5.93 6.34 19.03
C ASP A 190 -7.14 5.50 19.44
N LYS A 191 -8.35 6.11 19.43
CA LYS A 191 -9.59 5.39 19.72
C LYS A 191 -9.84 4.29 18.69
N MET A 192 -9.73 4.62 17.41
CA MET A 192 -9.92 3.68 16.31
C MET A 192 -8.92 2.51 16.38
N LEU A 193 -7.64 2.80 16.65
CA LEU A 193 -6.60 1.78 16.78
C LEU A 193 -6.72 0.94 18.06
N SER A 194 -7.43 1.42 19.09
CA SER A 194 -7.67 0.71 20.35
C SER A 194 -8.93 -0.16 20.33
N ALA A 195 -9.75 -0.07 19.29
CA ALA A 195 -10.93 -0.91 19.10
C ALA A 195 -10.59 -2.41 19.12
N LEU A 196 -11.55 -3.25 19.49
CA LEU A 196 -11.36 -4.70 19.61
C LEU A 196 -11.58 -5.44 18.29
N ASN A 197 -12.40 -4.87 17.40
CA ASN A 197 -12.77 -5.49 16.12
C ASN A 197 -13.18 -4.43 15.09
N ALA A 198 -13.45 -4.88 13.86
CA ALA A 198 -13.82 -4.00 12.75
C ALA A 198 -15.20 -3.35 12.91
N GLU A 199 -16.14 -4.02 13.56
CA GLU A 199 -17.49 -3.49 13.80
C GLU A 199 -17.42 -2.29 14.75
N GLU A 200 -16.61 -2.38 15.81
CA GLU A 200 -16.38 -1.27 16.73
C GLU A 200 -15.72 -0.08 16.03
N VAL A 201 -14.77 -0.31 15.12
CA VAL A 201 -14.19 0.76 14.30
C VAL A 201 -15.24 1.45 13.45
N THR A 202 -16.10 0.68 12.78
CA THR A 202 -17.19 1.22 11.97
C THR A 202 -18.13 2.08 12.81
N LEU A 203 -18.61 1.56 13.94
CA LEU A 203 -19.48 2.29 14.87
C LEU A 203 -18.84 3.58 15.39
N LEU A 204 -17.55 3.54 15.76
CA LEU A 204 -16.83 4.72 16.20
C LEU A 204 -16.83 5.83 15.13
N ILE A 205 -16.62 5.47 13.86
CA ILE A 205 -16.64 6.43 12.75
C ILE A 205 -18.04 6.97 12.52
N GLU A 206 -19.06 6.11 12.49
CA GLU A 206 -20.47 6.50 12.27
C GLU A 206 -20.99 7.42 13.37
N GLU A 207 -20.70 7.13 14.63
CA GLU A 207 -21.22 7.91 15.78
C GLU A 207 -20.51 9.25 16.00
N ASN A 208 -19.25 9.40 15.57
CA ASN A 208 -18.44 10.56 15.94
C ASN A 208 -18.07 11.45 14.75
N ILE A 209 -18.23 10.99 13.51
CA ILE A 209 -17.76 11.72 12.33
C ILE A 209 -18.88 11.88 11.29
N LEU A 210 -19.67 10.83 11.03
CA LEU A 210 -20.78 10.84 10.05
C LEU A 210 -22.09 11.26 10.69
#